data_f8a22a0d2c5ea4ee55328beaaf59ae81
#
_entry.id   f8a22a0d2c5ea4ee55328beaaf59ae81
#
_cell.length_a   1.000
_cell.length_b   1.000
_cell.length_c   1.000
_cell.angle_alpha   90.00
_cell.angle_beta   90.00
_cell.angle_gamma   90.00
#
_symmetry.space_group_name_H-M   'P 1'
#
loop_
_entity.id
_entity.type
_entity.pdbx_description
1 polymer ?
#
loop_
_entity_poly.entity_id
_entity_poly.type
_entity_poly.pdbx_seq_one_letter_code
_entity_poly.pdbx_strand_id
1 'polypeptide(L)'
;MHLFLKFKVVLKTPICTFDAKTGILCNLCENKLESGEITQADVDSSIILSKLAQKDPLINKMTLVSAIEIEIEQVLLLKNSDVRLIRSNDNLSKIINNAFGKSVWIIESDSNDRRFLENLFHPIHLESVNFVWLPDDSKLTRIVIEKSAFAKIVKNKLETIRKISMAVRKIDLIIESDG
;
A
#
# COMPACT_ATOMS: atom_id res chain seq x y z
N MET A 1 20.16 -23.13 31.58
CA MET A 1 20.68 -22.20 30.57
C MET A 1 19.73 -22.30 29.36
N HIS A 2 18.64 -21.47 29.39
CA HIS A 2 17.63 -21.47 28.33
C HIS A 2 18.16 -20.69 27.13
N LEU A 3 18.47 -21.40 26.09
CA LEU A 3 18.75 -20.81 24.76
C LEU A 3 17.41 -20.28 24.19
N PHE A 4 17.10 -19.00 24.42
CA PHE A 4 16.06 -18.34 23.66
C PHE A 4 16.54 -18.25 22.20
N LEU A 5 16.06 -19.16 21.37
CA LEU A 5 16.10 -18.99 19.91
C LEU A 5 15.34 -17.69 19.60
N LYS A 6 16.06 -16.58 19.46
CA LYS A 6 15.53 -15.36 18.86
C LYS A 6 15.15 -15.71 17.44
N PHE A 7 13.87 -16.00 17.22
CA PHE A 7 13.33 -16.03 15.85
C PHE A 7 13.66 -14.69 15.20
N LYS A 8 14.60 -14.73 14.26
CA LYS A 8 14.99 -13.56 13.50
C LYS A 8 13.81 -13.22 12.62
N VAL A 9 12.99 -12.24 13.03
CA VAL A 9 11.90 -11.74 12.20
C VAL A 9 12.54 -11.19 10.94
N VAL A 10 12.12 -11.69 9.79
CA VAL A 10 12.63 -11.32 8.47
C VAL A 10 11.48 -10.73 7.67
N LEU A 11 11.79 -9.71 6.89
CA LEU A 11 10.86 -9.10 5.94
C LEU A 11 10.15 -10.20 5.14
N LYS A 12 8.81 -10.16 5.14
CA LYS A 12 7.99 -11.05 4.32
C LYS A 12 7.56 -10.31 3.07
N THR A 13 7.69 -10.97 1.93
CA THR A 13 7.38 -10.43 0.61
C THR A 13 6.65 -11.47 -0.24
N PRO A 14 5.97 -11.07 -1.34
CA PRO A 14 5.33 -11.99 -2.28
C PRO A 14 6.30 -13.00 -2.91
N ILE A 15 7.57 -12.62 -3.08
CA ILE A 15 8.63 -13.54 -3.53
C ILE A 15 9.44 -14.10 -2.36
N CYS A 16 10.19 -15.15 -2.58
CA CYS A 16 10.99 -15.76 -1.53
C CYS A 16 12.14 -14.82 -1.07
N THR A 17 12.63 -15.03 0.14
CA THR A 17 13.66 -14.19 0.74
C THR A 17 14.99 -14.21 -0.04
N PHE A 18 15.31 -15.32 -0.70
CA PHE A 18 16.51 -15.43 -1.52
C PHE A 18 16.42 -14.52 -2.75
N ASP A 19 15.33 -14.61 -3.49
CA ASP A 19 15.08 -13.80 -4.68
C ASP A 19 15.01 -12.32 -4.36
N ALA A 20 14.32 -11.96 -3.26
CA ALA A 20 14.24 -10.59 -2.79
C ALA A 20 15.62 -9.98 -2.47
N LYS A 21 16.59 -10.80 -2.03
CA LYS A 21 17.95 -10.36 -1.72
C LYS A 21 18.86 -10.31 -2.94
N THR A 22 18.75 -11.29 -3.83
CA THR A 22 19.64 -11.43 -4.98
C THR A 22 19.18 -10.66 -6.21
N GLY A 23 17.86 -10.42 -6.32
CA GLY A 23 17.23 -9.85 -7.50
C GLY A 23 17.08 -10.84 -8.66
N ILE A 24 17.32 -12.13 -8.43
CA ILE A 24 17.18 -13.19 -9.42
C ILE A 24 16.06 -14.11 -8.95
N LEU A 25 15.05 -14.31 -9.81
CA LEU A 25 13.94 -15.19 -9.49
C LEU A 25 14.33 -16.67 -9.59
N CYS A 26 13.88 -17.46 -8.63
CA CYS A 26 13.92 -18.91 -8.71
C CYS A 26 12.70 -19.41 -9.52
N ASN A 27 12.73 -20.64 -9.99
CA ASN A 27 11.66 -21.21 -10.81
C ASN A 27 10.26 -21.11 -10.17
N LEU A 28 10.16 -21.19 -8.83
CA LEU A 28 8.88 -21.05 -8.13
C LEU A 28 8.33 -19.62 -8.21
N CYS A 29 9.17 -18.61 -8.00
CA CYS A 29 8.75 -17.21 -8.08
C CYS A 29 8.52 -16.77 -9.52
N GLU A 30 9.30 -17.30 -10.47
CA GLU A 30 9.12 -17.08 -11.91
C GLU A 30 7.75 -17.64 -12.37
N ASN A 31 7.43 -18.87 -12.00
CA ASN A 31 6.11 -19.46 -12.30
C ASN A 31 4.94 -18.65 -11.71
N LYS A 32 5.10 -18.09 -10.50
CA LYS A 32 4.09 -17.20 -9.91
C LYS A 32 3.91 -15.91 -10.71
N LEU A 33 4.99 -15.35 -11.22
CA LEU A 33 4.95 -14.16 -12.06
C LEU A 33 4.30 -14.47 -13.42
N GLU A 34 4.66 -15.57 -14.05
CA GLU A 34 4.09 -16.00 -15.33
C GLU A 34 2.60 -16.36 -15.23
N SER A 35 2.19 -16.98 -14.11
CA SER A 35 0.77 -17.29 -13.85
C SER A 35 -0.06 -16.09 -13.43
N GLY A 36 0.55 -14.94 -13.16
CA GLY A 36 -0.15 -13.74 -12.67
C GLY A 36 -0.55 -13.80 -11.19
N GLU A 37 -0.03 -14.79 -10.42
CA GLU A 37 -0.21 -14.83 -8.95
C GLU A 37 0.47 -13.64 -8.27
N ILE A 38 1.61 -13.21 -8.81
CA ILE A 38 2.31 -11.98 -8.43
C ILE A 38 2.56 -11.12 -9.67
N THR A 39 2.81 -9.84 -9.47
CA THR A 39 3.09 -8.88 -10.52
C THR A 39 4.56 -8.47 -10.54
N GLN A 40 5.00 -7.82 -11.62
CA GLN A 40 6.34 -7.23 -11.67
C GLN A 40 6.54 -6.18 -10.56
N ALA A 41 5.49 -5.41 -10.24
CA ALA A 41 5.52 -4.45 -9.13
C ALA A 41 5.76 -5.12 -7.77
N ASP A 42 5.22 -6.34 -7.56
CA ASP A 42 5.50 -7.15 -6.36
C ASP A 42 6.97 -7.55 -6.29
N VAL A 43 7.54 -8.00 -7.40
CA VAL A 43 8.96 -8.40 -7.50
C VAL A 43 9.86 -7.22 -7.20
N ASP A 44 9.70 -6.11 -7.91
CA ASP A 44 10.55 -4.93 -7.78
C ASP A 44 10.46 -4.33 -6.37
N SER A 45 9.25 -4.22 -5.83
CA SER A 45 9.04 -3.72 -4.47
C SER A 45 9.65 -4.63 -3.41
N SER A 46 9.59 -5.95 -3.60
CA SER A 46 10.22 -6.93 -2.71
C SER A 46 11.74 -6.76 -2.67
N ILE A 47 12.36 -6.57 -3.82
CA ILE A 47 13.81 -6.36 -3.95
C ILE A 47 14.23 -5.04 -3.29
N ILE A 48 13.50 -3.94 -3.55
CA ILE A 48 13.79 -2.63 -2.96
C ILE A 48 13.66 -2.69 -1.43
N LEU A 49 12.55 -3.23 -0.91
CA LEU A 49 12.34 -3.36 0.52
C LEU A 49 13.34 -4.30 1.18
N SER A 50 13.77 -5.37 0.50
CA SER A 50 14.80 -6.26 1.01
C SER A 50 16.17 -5.57 1.17
N LYS A 51 16.53 -4.68 0.24
CA LYS A 51 17.75 -3.86 0.34
C LYS A 51 17.67 -2.88 1.51
N LEU A 52 16.50 -2.27 1.74
CA LEU A 52 16.26 -1.40 2.89
C LEU A 52 16.30 -2.16 4.21
N ALA A 53 15.71 -3.35 4.26
CA ALA A 53 15.63 -4.21 5.44
C ALA A 53 17.01 -4.65 5.95
N GLN A 54 18.03 -4.68 5.09
CA GLN A 54 19.41 -4.93 5.48
C GLN A 54 20.00 -3.78 6.32
N LYS A 55 19.50 -2.56 6.12
CA LYS A 55 20.00 -1.34 6.76
C LYS A 55 19.11 -0.88 7.92
N ASP A 56 17.81 -1.20 7.87
CA ASP A 56 16.84 -0.77 8.87
C ASP A 56 16.11 -1.96 9.49
N PRO A 57 16.29 -2.22 10.82
CA PRO A 57 15.64 -3.31 11.53
C PRO A 57 14.12 -3.19 11.60
N LEU A 58 13.55 -1.99 11.46
CA LEU A 58 12.10 -1.79 11.47
C LEU A 58 11.50 -2.31 10.16
N ILE A 59 12.12 -1.99 9.02
CA ILE A 59 11.70 -2.51 7.71
C ILE A 59 11.85 -4.03 7.66
N ASN A 60 12.87 -4.58 8.30
CA ASN A 60 13.08 -6.03 8.34
C ASN A 60 11.98 -6.82 9.08
N LYS A 61 11.11 -6.14 9.83
CA LYS A 61 9.97 -6.76 10.53
C LYS A 61 8.66 -6.68 9.75
N MET A 62 8.64 -5.95 8.65
CA MET A 62 7.42 -5.68 7.88
C MET A 62 6.98 -6.86 7.03
N THR A 63 5.72 -6.79 6.60
CA THR A 63 5.11 -7.74 5.67
C THR A 63 4.50 -6.97 4.50
N LEU A 64 5.15 -7.08 3.34
CA LEU A 64 4.57 -6.66 2.06
C LEU A 64 3.63 -7.78 1.58
N VAL A 65 2.37 -7.45 1.40
CA VAL A 65 1.34 -8.39 0.91
C VAL A 65 1.28 -8.33 -0.61
N SER A 66 1.27 -7.12 -1.17
CA SER A 66 1.29 -6.89 -2.61
C SER A 66 1.75 -5.46 -2.91
N ALA A 67 2.14 -5.23 -4.14
CA ALA A 67 2.49 -3.91 -4.66
C ALA A 67 1.83 -3.68 -6.01
N ILE A 68 1.42 -2.44 -6.27
CA ILE A 68 0.76 -2.05 -7.52
C ILE A 68 1.43 -0.75 -8.00
N GLU A 69 1.72 -0.70 -9.28
CA GLU A 69 2.17 0.53 -9.94
C GLU A 69 0.99 1.16 -10.70
N ILE A 70 0.74 2.44 -10.44
CA ILE A 70 -0.31 3.21 -11.10
C ILE A 70 0.33 4.47 -11.65
N GLU A 71 0.58 4.48 -12.96
CA GLU A 71 1.29 5.57 -13.65
C GLU A 71 2.67 5.80 -13.02
N ILE A 72 2.86 6.95 -12.37
CA ILE A 72 4.11 7.31 -11.69
C ILE A 72 4.10 7.01 -10.18
N GLU A 73 3.00 6.48 -9.66
CA GLU A 73 2.81 6.21 -8.24
C GLU A 73 3.05 4.74 -7.91
N GLN A 74 3.62 4.48 -6.76
CA GLN A 74 3.79 3.14 -6.20
C GLN A 74 2.82 2.94 -5.04
N VAL A 75 2.07 1.86 -5.05
CA VAL A 75 1.18 1.47 -3.95
C VAL A 75 1.75 0.22 -3.28
N LEU A 76 1.96 0.29 -1.97
CA LEU A 76 2.40 -0.83 -1.14
C LEU A 76 1.26 -1.25 -0.20
N LEU A 77 0.82 -2.49 -0.32
CA LEU A 77 -0.16 -3.10 0.57
C LEU A 77 0.59 -3.84 1.67
N LEU A 78 0.58 -3.27 2.88
CA LEU A 78 1.29 -3.79 4.04
C LEU A 78 0.30 -4.30 5.10
N LYS A 79 0.80 -5.07 6.05
CA LYS A 79 0.04 -5.45 7.25
C LYS A 79 -0.24 -4.21 8.12
N ASN A 80 -1.35 -4.24 8.88
CA ASN A 80 -1.84 -3.14 9.72
C ASN A 80 -0.75 -2.55 10.66
N SER A 81 -0.04 -3.40 11.39
CA SER A 81 1.03 -2.96 12.30
C SER A 81 2.13 -2.16 11.59
N ASP A 82 2.45 -2.56 10.36
CA ASP A 82 3.53 -1.98 9.57
C ASP A 82 3.15 -0.59 9.05
N VAL A 83 1.88 -0.42 8.62
CA VAL A 83 1.34 0.88 8.19
C VAL A 83 1.38 1.89 9.34
N ARG A 84 0.97 1.49 10.54
CA ARG A 84 1.03 2.35 11.72
C ARG A 84 2.46 2.76 12.06
N LEU A 85 3.40 1.81 12.00
CA LEU A 85 4.81 2.06 12.26
C LEU A 85 5.39 3.10 11.31
N ILE A 86 5.09 2.99 10.00
CA ILE A 86 5.59 3.94 9.01
C ILE A 86 4.98 5.32 9.22
N ARG A 87 3.68 5.40 9.50
CA ARG A 87 2.98 6.68 9.72
C ARG A 87 3.42 7.41 10.98
N SER A 88 3.83 6.68 12.01
CA SER A 88 4.37 7.25 13.25
C SER A 88 5.85 7.64 13.15
N ASN A 89 6.52 7.36 12.03
CA ASN A 89 7.94 7.59 11.84
C ASN A 89 8.22 8.25 10.47
N ASP A 90 8.28 9.58 10.46
CA ASP A 90 8.53 10.38 9.25
C ASP A 90 9.84 10.02 8.55
N ASN A 91 10.87 9.63 9.31
CA ASN A 91 12.14 9.23 8.73
C ASN A 91 11.99 7.94 7.91
N LEU A 92 11.22 6.98 8.41
CA LEU A 92 10.96 5.71 7.74
C LEU A 92 10.19 5.93 6.43
N SER A 93 9.18 6.81 6.45
CA SER A 93 8.44 7.21 5.26
C SER A 93 9.35 7.84 4.20
N LYS A 94 10.26 8.74 4.60
CA LYS A 94 11.24 9.36 3.70
C LYS A 94 12.21 8.35 3.11
N ILE A 95 12.72 7.41 3.91
CA ILE A 95 13.63 6.35 3.45
C ILE A 95 12.95 5.51 2.37
N ILE A 96 11.69 5.12 2.58
CA ILE A 96 10.92 4.34 1.60
C ILE A 96 10.72 5.15 0.31
N ASN A 97 10.20 6.36 0.39
CA ASN A 97 9.98 7.21 -0.79
C ASN A 97 11.28 7.42 -1.60
N ASN A 98 12.39 7.71 -0.92
CA ASN A 98 13.68 7.90 -1.59
C ASN A 98 14.19 6.64 -2.29
N ALA A 99 13.97 5.47 -1.72
CA ALA A 99 14.40 4.21 -2.30
C ALA A 99 13.62 3.83 -3.56
N PHE A 100 12.33 4.18 -3.60
CA PHE A 100 11.50 3.97 -4.78
C PHE A 100 11.69 5.06 -5.85
N GLY A 101 12.24 6.22 -5.49
CA GLY A 101 12.44 7.35 -6.40
C GLY A 101 11.14 7.95 -6.94
N LYS A 102 10.01 7.63 -6.34
CA LYS A 102 8.66 8.08 -6.69
C LYS A 102 7.76 8.17 -5.47
N SER A 103 6.59 8.76 -5.62
CA SER A 103 5.59 8.83 -4.54
C SER A 103 5.09 7.43 -4.20
N VAL A 104 5.12 7.10 -2.90
CA VAL A 104 4.72 5.78 -2.39
C VAL A 104 3.47 5.92 -1.51
N TRP A 105 2.41 5.24 -1.90
CA TRP A 105 1.18 5.11 -1.13
C TRP A 105 1.25 3.86 -0.26
N ILE A 106 1.07 4.03 1.04
CA ILE A 106 1.16 2.95 2.01
C ILE A 106 -0.23 2.67 2.55
N ILE A 107 -0.76 1.49 2.23
CA ILE A 107 -2.14 1.09 2.49
C ILE A 107 -2.16 -0.22 3.28
N GLU A 108 -3.13 -0.32 4.18
CA GLU A 108 -3.36 -1.51 4.98
C GLU A 108 -4.10 -2.58 4.16
N SER A 109 -3.50 -3.76 4.01
CA SER A 109 -4.05 -4.86 3.21
C SER A 109 -5.34 -5.45 3.79
N ASP A 110 -5.39 -5.62 5.11
CA ASP A 110 -6.45 -6.36 5.81
C ASP A 110 -7.57 -5.46 6.35
N SER A 111 -7.66 -4.20 5.90
CA SER A 111 -8.68 -3.26 6.33
C SER A 111 -10.03 -3.52 5.65
N ASN A 112 -11.14 -3.16 6.31
CA ASN A 112 -12.43 -3.04 5.65
C ASN A 112 -12.46 -1.83 4.69
N ASP A 113 -13.48 -1.73 3.83
CA ASP A 113 -13.57 -0.67 2.81
C ASP A 113 -13.52 0.74 3.41
N ARG A 114 -14.21 0.98 4.54
CA ARG A 114 -14.19 2.30 5.20
C ARG A 114 -12.78 2.67 5.64
N ARG A 115 -12.10 1.76 6.33
CA ARG A 115 -10.74 1.99 6.81
C ARG A 115 -9.72 2.08 5.66
N PHE A 116 -9.92 1.32 4.59
CA PHE A 116 -9.15 1.46 3.36
C PHE A 116 -9.25 2.88 2.81
N LEU A 117 -10.46 3.43 2.71
CA LEU A 117 -10.68 4.79 2.25
C LEU A 117 -10.08 5.84 3.20
N GLU A 118 -10.27 5.70 4.51
CA GLU A 118 -9.60 6.57 5.50
C GLU A 118 -8.07 6.54 5.35
N ASN A 119 -7.50 5.37 5.07
CA ASN A 119 -6.08 5.22 4.79
C ASN A 119 -5.65 5.92 3.51
N LEU A 120 -6.45 5.83 2.47
CA LEU A 120 -6.19 6.40 1.16
C LEU A 120 -6.21 7.93 1.17
N PHE A 121 -7.12 8.51 1.97
CA PHE A 121 -7.23 9.97 2.12
C PHE A 121 -6.28 10.57 3.16
N HIS A 122 -5.61 9.75 3.95
CA HIS A 122 -4.72 10.27 5.00
C HIS A 122 -3.73 11.35 4.45
N PRO A 123 -3.52 12.47 5.17
CA PRO A 123 -3.99 12.81 6.52
C PRO A 123 -5.37 13.52 6.58
N ILE A 124 -6.13 13.54 5.48
CA ILE A 124 -7.43 14.21 5.42
C ILE A 124 -8.47 13.37 6.13
N HIS A 125 -9.28 14.02 6.99
CA HIS A 125 -10.40 13.38 7.63
C HIS A 125 -11.60 13.27 6.68
N LEU A 126 -12.29 12.12 6.71
CA LEU A 126 -13.52 11.90 5.96
C LEU A 126 -14.71 12.22 6.85
N GLU A 127 -15.54 13.18 6.45
CA GLU A 127 -16.77 13.54 7.15
C GLU A 127 -17.79 12.40 7.06
N SER A 128 -17.98 11.87 5.86
CA SER A 128 -18.85 10.72 5.66
C SER A 128 -18.37 9.81 4.54
N VAL A 129 -18.69 8.53 4.68
CA VAL A 129 -18.48 7.48 3.67
C VAL A 129 -19.80 6.75 3.51
N ASN A 130 -20.47 6.91 2.38
CA ASN A 130 -21.76 6.32 2.08
C ASN A 130 -21.61 5.33 0.92
N PHE A 131 -22.09 4.12 1.14
CA PHE A 131 -22.12 3.07 0.11
C PHE A 131 -23.51 3.07 -0.52
N VAL A 132 -23.58 3.26 -1.82
CA VAL A 132 -24.81 3.26 -2.60
C VAL A 132 -24.77 2.09 -3.57
N TRP A 133 -25.77 1.21 -3.48
CA TRP A 133 -25.97 0.15 -4.44
C TRP A 133 -26.82 0.68 -5.59
N LEU A 134 -26.33 0.52 -6.80
CA LEU A 134 -27.07 0.91 -8.00
C LEU A 134 -27.96 -0.24 -8.49
N PRO A 135 -28.98 0.06 -9.32
CA PRO A 135 -29.91 -0.97 -9.82
C PRO A 135 -29.27 -2.09 -10.66
N ASP A 136 -28.05 -1.87 -11.14
CA ASP A 136 -27.24 -2.83 -11.89
C ASP A 136 -26.30 -3.66 -11.00
N ASP A 137 -26.55 -3.68 -9.69
CA ASP A 137 -25.75 -4.33 -8.65
C ASP A 137 -24.31 -3.75 -8.49
N SER A 138 -23.98 -2.67 -9.17
CA SER A 138 -22.72 -1.98 -8.96
C SER A 138 -22.73 -1.18 -7.65
N LYS A 139 -21.55 -1.05 -7.03
CA LYS A 139 -21.38 -0.32 -5.77
C LYS A 139 -20.66 0.99 -6.02
N LEU A 140 -21.37 2.08 -5.79
CA LEU A 140 -20.82 3.42 -5.79
C LEU A 140 -20.52 3.86 -4.37
N THR A 141 -19.37 4.49 -4.14
CA THR A 141 -19.01 5.01 -2.82
C THR A 141 -18.89 6.54 -2.88
N ARG A 142 -19.77 7.21 -2.14
CA ARG A 142 -19.76 8.66 -1.98
C ARG A 142 -18.98 9.04 -0.73
N ILE A 143 -17.96 9.87 -0.91
CA ILE A 143 -17.11 10.39 0.15
C ILE A 143 -17.33 11.89 0.25
N VAL A 144 -17.56 12.38 1.47
CA VAL A 144 -17.63 13.80 1.78
C VAL A 144 -16.43 14.17 2.64
N ILE A 145 -15.74 15.22 2.25
CA ILE A 145 -14.60 15.79 2.98
C ILE A 145 -14.85 17.26 3.25
N GLU A 146 -14.22 17.79 4.30
CA GLU A 146 -14.32 19.19 4.68
C GLU A 146 -13.94 20.11 3.50
N LYS A 147 -14.72 21.16 3.25
CA LYS A 147 -14.53 22.12 2.17
C LYS A 147 -13.13 22.72 2.14
N SER A 148 -12.58 23.04 3.32
CA SER A 148 -11.23 23.59 3.46
C SER A 148 -10.14 22.60 3.02
N ALA A 149 -10.34 21.32 3.28
CA ALA A 149 -9.44 20.23 2.87
C ALA A 149 -9.60 19.96 1.37
N PHE A 150 -10.84 19.93 0.86
CA PHE A 150 -11.13 19.75 -0.57
C PHE A 150 -10.47 20.82 -1.44
N ALA A 151 -10.54 22.09 -1.04
CA ALA A 151 -9.93 23.20 -1.75
C ALA A 151 -8.39 23.12 -1.82
N LYS A 152 -7.77 22.46 -0.84
CA LYS A 152 -6.31 22.28 -0.76
C LYS A 152 -5.80 21.06 -1.51
N ILE A 153 -6.68 20.11 -1.83
CA ILE A 153 -6.28 18.90 -2.56
C ILE A 153 -6.05 19.29 -4.03
N VAL A 154 -4.85 18.99 -4.51
CA VAL A 154 -4.54 19.12 -5.93
C VAL A 154 -5.41 18.14 -6.72
N LYS A 155 -6.04 18.61 -7.80
CA LYS A 155 -6.95 17.81 -8.65
C LYS A 155 -6.34 16.45 -9.06
N ASN A 156 -5.06 16.45 -9.41
CA ASN A 156 -4.35 15.21 -9.78
C ASN A 156 -4.32 14.19 -8.64
N LYS A 157 -4.24 14.62 -7.37
CA LYS A 157 -4.27 13.71 -6.23
C LYS A 157 -5.61 13.00 -6.08
N LEU A 158 -6.72 13.68 -6.36
CA LEU A 158 -8.05 13.07 -6.34
C LEU A 158 -8.19 11.99 -7.42
N GLU A 159 -7.65 12.25 -8.61
CA GLU A 159 -7.65 11.26 -9.69
C GLU A 159 -6.79 10.04 -9.34
N THR A 160 -5.62 10.25 -8.74
CA THR A 160 -4.78 9.15 -8.24
C THR A 160 -5.52 8.31 -7.18
N ILE A 161 -6.22 8.95 -6.25
CA ILE A 161 -7.03 8.28 -5.22
C ILE A 161 -8.11 7.40 -5.88
N ARG A 162 -8.83 7.90 -6.88
CA ARG A 162 -9.84 7.12 -7.62
C ARG A 162 -9.20 5.91 -8.30
N LYS A 163 -8.08 6.10 -8.98
CA LYS A 163 -7.35 5.01 -9.67
C LYS A 163 -6.88 3.94 -8.69
N ILE A 164 -6.31 4.33 -7.56
CA ILE A 164 -5.88 3.40 -6.51
C ILE A 164 -7.08 2.64 -5.95
N SER A 165 -8.17 3.32 -5.64
CA SER A 165 -9.39 2.71 -5.11
C SER A 165 -9.95 1.66 -6.07
N MET A 166 -10.02 1.98 -7.35
CA MET A 166 -10.47 1.06 -8.39
C MET A 166 -9.51 -0.12 -8.58
N ALA A 167 -8.19 0.13 -8.60
CA ALA A 167 -7.20 -0.91 -8.81
C ALA A 167 -7.14 -1.91 -7.64
N VAL A 168 -7.18 -1.42 -6.38
CA VAL A 168 -6.99 -2.24 -5.18
C VAL A 168 -8.27 -2.95 -4.74
N ARG A 169 -9.42 -2.27 -4.79
CA ARG A 169 -10.68 -2.75 -4.20
C ARG A 169 -11.88 -2.78 -5.14
N LYS A 170 -11.71 -2.34 -6.40
CA LYS A 170 -12.82 -2.18 -7.36
C LYS A 170 -13.92 -1.25 -6.84
N ILE A 171 -13.53 -0.22 -6.09
CA ILE A 171 -14.44 0.77 -5.54
C ILE A 171 -14.41 2.01 -6.43
N ASP A 172 -15.58 2.35 -6.99
CA ASP A 172 -15.78 3.62 -7.69
C ASP A 172 -16.12 4.73 -6.71
N LEU A 173 -15.45 5.89 -6.84
CA LEU A 173 -15.52 6.98 -5.88
C LEU A 173 -16.13 8.25 -6.47
N ILE A 174 -17.17 8.77 -5.81
CA ILE A 174 -17.59 10.16 -5.88
C ILE A 174 -17.03 10.90 -4.68
N ILE A 175 -16.24 11.95 -4.91
CA ILE A 175 -15.60 12.74 -3.87
C ILE A 175 -16.16 14.15 -3.94
N GLU A 176 -16.76 14.62 -2.85
CA GLU A 176 -17.43 15.90 -2.73
C GLU A 176 -16.95 16.65 -1.48
N SER A 177 -17.15 17.98 -1.47
CA SER A 177 -17.01 18.76 -0.24
C SER A 177 -18.35 18.83 0.49
N ASP A 178 -18.30 18.97 1.81
CA ASP A 178 -19.46 19.44 2.57
C ASP A 178 -19.87 20.83 2.06
N GLY A 179 -21.18 21.07 2.00
CA GLY A 179 -21.79 22.25 1.40
C GLY A 179 -21.42 23.57 2.08
#